data_6e6d2bc65e0e01f18339f99b9b251fc5
#
_entry.id   6e6d2bc65e0e01f18339f99b9b251fc5
#
_cell.length_a   1.000
_cell.length_b   1.000
_cell.length_c   1.000
_cell.angle_alpha   90.00
_cell.angle_beta   90.00
_cell.angle_gamma   90.00
#
_symmetry.space_group_name_H-M   'P 1'
#
loop_
_entity.id
_entity.type
_entity.pdbx_description
1 polymer ?
#
loop_
_entity_poly.entity_id
_entity_poly.type
_entity_poly.pdbx_seq_one_letter_code
_entity_poly.pdbx_strand_id
1 'polypeptide(L)'
;MAARFKDEPRFFFPYQLDFRGRIYAVPSYLTPQGTDLAKGLLRFAEGKPLGTMQAVRWLAIHGSNCFGNDKVSLDDRHSWVLQHQQEILECAEDPFSHAWWHEADEPFCFLAFCLEWAGYVREGLDFVSHIPVAMDGTCNGLQIFSLILRDKVGGSAVNLLPAAKPQDIYQIVADKVIGKLKTDAADPDKDSIVTTKKGKAFYSPAKSAAILLDMGINRKTTKRQVMVLPYVTSGMVNERDPEKILKWGQDFRKQYTEQAGIKGEGK
;
A
#
# COMPACT_ATOMS: atom_id res chain seq x y z
N MET A 1 10.94 26.62 0.54
CA MET A 1 9.59 26.88 -0.03
C MET A 1 8.55 27.00 1.10
N ALA A 2 8.40 26.05 2.00
CA ALA A 2 7.43 26.14 3.12
C ALA A 2 7.53 27.44 3.94
N ALA A 3 8.74 27.91 4.26
CA ALA A 3 8.95 29.16 4.98
C ALA A 3 8.34 30.42 4.30
N ARG A 4 8.07 30.36 2.99
CA ARG A 4 7.43 31.49 2.26
C ARG A 4 5.92 31.55 2.50
N PHE A 5 5.32 30.44 2.93
CA PHE A 5 3.88 30.32 3.15
C PHE A 5 3.49 30.24 4.64
N LYS A 6 4.47 30.26 5.56
CA LYS A 6 4.19 30.07 6.99
C LYS A 6 3.28 31.16 7.59
N ASP A 7 3.36 32.37 7.06
CA ASP A 7 2.60 33.53 7.54
C ASP A 7 1.33 33.80 6.72
N GLU A 8 1.09 32.98 5.66
CA GLU A 8 -0.11 33.10 4.84
C GLU A 8 -1.31 32.48 5.54
N PRO A 9 -2.44 33.15 5.69
CA PRO A 9 -3.61 32.60 6.39
C PRO A 9 -4.21 31.41 5.67
N ARG A 10 -4.10 31.37 4.36
CA ARG A 10 -4.47 30.24 3.51
C ARG A 10 -3.81 30.32 2.15
N PHE A 11 -3.61 29.17 1.52
CA PHE A 11 -3.21 29.04 0.11
C PHE A 11 -3.89 27.82 -0.51
N PHE A 12 -3.90 27.75 -1.83
CA PHE A 12 -4.61 26.72 -2.59
C PHE A 12 -3.67 26.04 -3.56
N PHE A 13 -3.92 24.75 -3.82
CA PHE A 13 -3.20 23.99 -4.81
C PHE A 13 -3.99 23.93 -6.11
N PRO A 14 -3.43 24.35 -7.26
CA PRO A 14 -4.02 24.01 -8.55
C PRO A 14 -3.87 22.51 -8.80
N TYR A 15 -4.91 21.89 -9.37
CA TYR A 15 -4.96 20.48 -9.74
C TYR A 15 -5.18 20.32 -11.22
N GLN A 16 -4.70 19.21 -11.75
CA GLN A 16 -4.93 18.78 -13.13
C GLN A 16 -5.35 17.31 -13.19
N LEU A 17 -6.08 16.95 -14.25
CA LEU A 17 -6.43 15.58 -14.57
C LEU A 17 -5.40 14.99 -15.54
N ASP A 18 -4.97 13.74 -15.33
CA ASP A 18 -4.27 12.98 -16.36
C ASP A 18 -5.27 12.32 -17.34
N PHE A 19 -4.74 11.72 -18.40
CA PHE A 19 -5.56 11.04 -19.41
C PHE A 19 -6.32 9.81 -18.87
N ARG A 20 -5.98 9.33 -17.68
CA ARG A 20 -6.66 8.22 -16.97
C ARG A 20 -7.73 8.73 -16.00
N GLY A 21 -7.97 10.04 -15.94
CA GLY A 21 -8.93 10.66 -15.04
C GLY A 21 -8.47 10.77 -13.58
N ARG A 22 -7.15 10.68 -13.32
CA ARG A 22 -6.60 10.89 -11.99
C ARG A 22 -6.27 12.35 -11.77
N ILE A 23 -6.52 12.84 -10.56
CA ILE A 23 -6.24 14.22 -10.14
C ILE A 23 -4.86 14.28 -9.51
N TYR A 24 -4.06 15.25 -9.99
CA TYR A 24 -2.74 15.54 -9.45
C TYR A 24 -2.58 17.01 -9.11
N ALA A 25 -1.96 17.29 -7.96
CA ALA A 25 -1.54 18.63 -7.64
C ALA A 25 -0.41 19.06 -8.58
N VAL A 26 -0.52 20.27 -9.14
CA VAL A 26 0.47 20.83 -10.10
C VAL A 26 1.82 21.15 -9.42
N PRO A 27 1.89 21.69 -8.19
CA PRO A 27 3.16 21.99 -7.53
C PRO A 27 3.98 20.74 -7.26
N SER A 28 5.31 20.81 -7.53
CA SER A 28 6.19 19.64 -7.47
C SER A 28 6.76 19.32 -6.08
N TYR A 29 6.84 20.31 -5.16
CA TYR A 29 7.55 20.14 -3.89
C TYR A 29 6.64 20.14 -2.67
N LEU A 30 5.97 21.25 -2.38
CA LEU A 30 5.03 21.35 -1.27
C LEU A 30 3.64 21.02 -1.80
N THR A 31 3.19 19.81 -1.61
CA THR A 31 1.93 19.30 -2.17
C THR A 31 1.35 18.19 -1.28
N PRO A 32 0.03 18.06 -1.15
CA PRO A 32 -0.59 16.98 -0.37
C PRO A 32 -0.35 15.58 -0.97
N GLN A 33 0.12 15.48 -2.20
CA GLN A 33 0.52 14.22 -2.86
C GLN A 33 2.04 14.01 -2.87
N GLY A 34 2.79 14.82 -2.10
CA GLY A 34 4.24 14.80 -2.04
C GLY A 34 4.83 13.75 -1.10
N THR A 35 6.08 14.01 -0.71
CA THR A 35 6.80 13.20 0.27
C THR A 35 6.18 13.35 1.67
N ASP A 36 6.59 12.49 2.59
CA ASP A 36 6.19 12.58 4.01
C ASP A 36 6.43 13.99 4.59
N LEU A 37 7.61 14.56 4.39
CA LEU A 37 7.91 15.94 4.81
C LEU A 37 6.92 16.95 4.23
N ALA A 38 6.59 16.86 2.94
CA ALA A 38 5.66 17.79 2.30
C ALA A 38 4.24 17.64 2.89
N LYS A 39 3.79 16.43 3.13
CA LYS A 39 2.49 16.15 3.77
C LYS A 39 2.46 16.60 5.23
N GLY A 40 3.49 16.32 6.00
CA GLY A 40 3.59 16.68 7.42
C GLY A 40 3.62 18.20 7.67
N LEU A 41 4.11 18.99 6.71
CA LEU A 41 4.10 20.45 6.78
C LEU A 41 2.75 21.09 6.42
N LEU A 42 1.82 20.34 5.85
CA LEU A 42 0.53 20.85 5.38
C LEU A 42 -0.58 20.54 6.39
N ARG A 43 -1.41 21.55 6.63
CA ARG A 43 -2.63 21.40 7.44
C ARG A 43 -3.78 22.14 6.78
N PHE A 44 -5.00 21.81 7.12
CA PHE A 44 -6.17 22.54 6.66
C PHE A 44 -6.18 23.97 7.22
N ALA A 45 -6.47 24.95 6.38
CA ALA A 45 -6.61 26.36 6.80
C ALA A 45 -7.76 26.53 7.80
N GLU A 46 -8.84 25.77 7.62
CA GLU A 46 -9.99 25.74 8.51
C GLU A 46 -9.98 24.43 9.30
N GLY A 47 -9.71 24.50 10.60
CA GLY A 47 -9.81 23.35 11.51
C GLY A 47 -11.25 23.09 11.94
N LYS A 48 -11.43 21.93 12.57
CA LYS A 48 -12.70 21.57 13.19
C LYS A 48 -12.45 21.02 14.59
N PRO A 49 -13.32 21.34 15.56
CA PRO A 49 -13.23 20.72 16.88
C PRO A 49 -13.42 19.21 16.72
N LEU A 50 -12.71 18.43 17.54
CA LEU A 50 -12.87 16.98 17.55
C LEU A 50 -14.30 16.61 17.92
N GLY A 51 -14.89 17.24 18.95
CA GLY A 51 -16.30 17.19 19.28
C GLY A 51 -16.82 15.86 19.79
N THR A 52 -16.19 14.74 19.39
CA THR A 52 -16.63 13.38 19.77
C THR A 52 -15.44 12.44 20.00
N MET A 53 -15.64 11.45 20.87
CA MET A 53 -14.64 10.37 21.06
C MET A 53 -14.39 9.56 19.79
N GLN A 54 -15.36 9.52 18.87
CA GLN A 54 -15.17 8.88 17.58
C GLN A 54 -14.15 9.64 16.70
N ALA A 55 -14.16 10.97 16.73
CA ALA A 55 -13.14 11.77 16.02
C ALA A 55 -11.75 11.58 16.65
N VAL A 56 -11.67 11.56 17.99
CA VAL A 56 -10.42 11.23 18.71
C VAL A 56 -9.89 9.85 18.30
N ARG A 57 -10.77 8.86 18.21
CA ARG A 57 -10.41 7.52 17.76
C ARG A 57 -9.82 7.52 16.35
N TRP A 58 -10.38 8.30 15.41
CA TRP A 58 -9.83 8.42 14.05
C TRP A 58 -8.50 9.16 14.03
N LEU A 59 -8.31 10.18 14.85
CA LEU A 59 -7.02 10.84 15.03
C LEU A 59 -5.97 9.84 15.53
N ALA A 60 -6.27 9.05 16.54
CA ALA A 60 -5.37 8.01 17.04
C ALA A 60 -5.03 6.95 15.98
N ILE A 61 -6.03 6.45 15.23
CA ILE A 61 -5.81 5.51 14.14
C ILE A 61 -4.88 6.09 13.08
N HIS A 62 -5.02 7.38 12.75
CA HIS A 62 -4.13 8.07 11.83
C HIS A 62 -2.68 8.08 12.33
N GLY A 63 -2.45 8.44 13.60
CA GLY A 63 -1.13 8.42 14.20
C GLY A 63 -0.48 7.02 14.18
N SER A 64 -1.22 6.00 14.58
CA SER A 64 -0.79 4.60 14.51
C SER A 64 -0.41 4.18 13.07
N ASN A 65 -1.19 4.63 12.07
CA ASN A 65 -0.89 4.36 10.67
C ASN A 65 0.40 5.05 10.20
N CYS A 66 0.61 6.33 10.59
CA CYS A 66 1.83 7.07 10.25
C CYS A 66 3.08 6.42 10.87
N PHE A 67 2.96 5.84 12.06
CA PHE A 67 4.06 5.10 12.69
C PHE A 67 4.39 3.79 11.96
N GLY A 68 3.44 3.21 11.23
CA GLY A 68 3.58 1.94 10.50
C GLY A 68 2.81 0.78 11.12
N ASN A 69 2.07 1.01 12.22
CA ASN A 69 1.23 0.00 12.86
C ASN A 69 -0.16 -0.09 12.18
N ASP A 70 -0.16 -0.35 10.86
CA ASP A 70 -1.35 -0.29 10.00
C ASP A 70 -1.92 -1.67 9.60
N LYS A 71 -1.39 -2.78 10.16
CA LYS A 71 -1.82 -4.16 9.83
C LYS A 71 -2.63 -4.84 10.93
N VAL A 72 -2.83 -4.15 12.04
CA VAL A 72 -3.66 -4.62 13.17
C VAL A 72 -5.09 -4.07 13.07
N SER A 73 -5.99 -4.51 13.96
CA SER A 73 -7.36 -4.00 14.00
C SER A 73 -7.41 -2.49 14.28
N LEU A 74 -8.54 -1.85 13.98
CA LEU A 74 -8.71 -0.42 14.30
C LEU A 74 -8.71 -0.16 15.82
N ASP A 75 -9.19 -1.10 16.62
CA ASP A 75 -9.17 -1.00 18.09
C ASP A 75 -7.74 -1.15 18.63
N ASP A 76 -6.95 -2.07 18.08
CA ASP A 76 -5.55 -2.22 18.45
C ASP A 76 -4.72 -0.97 18.10
N ARG A 77 -5.00 -0.31 16.97
CA ARG A 77 -4.34 0.95 16.60
C ARG A 77 -4.65 2.07 17.58
N HIS A 78 -5.91 2.20 17.97
CA HIS A 78 -6.32 3.16 19.00
C HIS A 78 -5.65 2.86 20.34
N SER A 79 -5.69 1.60 20.78
CA SER A 79 -5.06 1.15 22.02
C SER A 79 -3.56 1.37 22.02
N TRP A 80 -2.89 1.17 20.87
CA TRP A 80 -1.47 1.41 20.71
C TRP A 80 -1.10 2.88 20.99
N VAL A 81 -1.87 3.83 20.48
CA VAL A 81 -1.64 5.27 20.75
C VAL A 81 -1.79 5.58 22.24
N LEU A 82 -2.79 5.00 22.91
CA LEU A 82 -2.95 5.21 24.34
C LEU A 82 -1.81 4.61 25.15
N GLN A 83 -1.25 3.46 24.73
CA GLN A 83 -0.10 2.83 25.38
C GLN A 83 1.19 3.63 25.20
N HIS A 84 1.36 4.32 24.09
CA HIS A 84 2.55 5.13 23.76
C HIS A 84 2.30 6.64 23.95
N GLN A 85 1.28 7.00 24.76
CA GLN A 85 0.90 8.40 24.93
C GLN A 85 2.05 9.23 25.53
N GLN A 86 2.84 8.64 26.41
CA GLN A 86 3.97 9.34 27.03
C GLN A 86 5.01 9.75 25.98
N GLU A 87 5.46 8.81 25.14
CA GLU A 87 6.47 9.04 24.10
C GLU A 87 5.94 10.02 23.04
N ILE A 88 4.65 9.94 22.71
CA ILE A 88 3.98 10.86 21.79
C ILE A 88 4.01 12.30 22.33
N LEU A 89 3.71 12.48 23.62
CA LEU A 89 3.72 13.80 24.26
C LEU A 89 5.14 14.35 24.37
N GLU A 90 6.13 13.53 24.69
CA GLU A 90 7.55 13.91 24.75
C GLU A 90 8.04 14.37 23.37
N CYS A 91 7.69 13.65 22.29
CA CYS A 91 7.97 14.06 20.91
C CYS A 91 7.32 15.40 20.55
N ALA A 92 6.13 15.67 21.07
CA ALA A 92 5.42 16.93 20.81
C ALA A 92 6.02 18.10 21.59
N GLU A 93 6.54 17.87 22.81
CA GLU A 93 7.13 18.90 23.67
C GLU A 93 8.51 19.34 23.18
N ASP A 94 9.39 18.39 22.88
CA ASP A 94 10.73 18.64 22.33
C ASP A 94 11.13 17.60 21.30
N PRO A 95 10.79 17.82 20.02
CA PRO A 95 11.08 16.89 18.93
C PRO A 95 12.57 16.62 18.69
N PHE A 96 13.45 17.50 19.17
CA PHE A 96 14.89 17.36 18.96
C PHE A 96 15.53 16.49 20.03
N SER A 97 15.08 16.60 21.27
CA SER A 97 15.55 15.77 22.37
C SER A 97 14.87 14.40 22.41
N HIS A 98 13.61 14.32 21.98
CA HIS A 98 12.81 13.11 21.92
C HIS A 98 12.56 12.67 20.48
N ALA A 99 13.54 12.00 19.91
CA ALA A 99 13.60 11.66 18.49
C ALA A 99 12.89 10.35 18.11
N TRP A 100 12.06 9.77 19.00
CA TRP A 100 11.34 8.52 18.72
C TRP A 100 10.47 8.57 17.46
N TRP A 101 9.94 9.73 17.12
CA TRP A 101 9.18 9.94 15.89
C TRP A 101 9.96 9.60 14.60
N HIS A 102 11.30 9.57 14.63
CA HIS A 102 12.13 9.16 13.48
C HIS A 102 11.99 7.69 13.13
N GLU A 103 11.51 6.85 14.05
CA GLU A 103 11.32 5.41 13.84
C GLU A 103 10.03 5.12 13.03
N ALA A 104 9.17 6.12 12.87
CA ALA A 104 7.92 5.98 12.13
C ALA A 104 8.15 5.75 10.63
N ASP A 105 7.22 5.05 9.96
CA ASP A 105 7.22 4.85 8.50
C ASP A 105 7.03 6.18 7.74
N GLU A 106 6.24 7.12 8.30
CA GLU A 106 6.05 8.49 7.84
C GLU A 106 6.40 9.47 8.98
N PRO A 107 7.71 9.74 9.24
CA PRO A 107 8.16 10.46 10.43
C PRO A 107 7.55 11.86 10.60
N PHE A 108 7.51 12.66 9.55
CA PHE A 108 6.99 14.03 9.64
C PHE A 108 5.46 14.08 9.78
N CYS A 109 4.74 13.15 9.16
CA CYS A 109 3.30 13.01 9.38
C CYS A 109 3.03 12.53 10.81
N PHE A 110 3.85 11.63 11.35
CA PHE A 110 3.73 11.18 12.73
C PHE A 110 4.06 12.30 13.73
N LEU A 111 5.08 13.11 13.49
CA LEU A 111 5.36 14.28 14.33
C LEU A 111 4.21 15.29 14.31
N ALA A 112 3.63 15.56 13.13
CA ALA A 112 2.45 16.40 13.04
C ALA A 112 1.28 15.84 13.86
N PHE A 113 1.07 14.52 13.85
CA PHE A 113 0.12 13.84 14.72
C PHE A 113 0.46 14.03 16.21
N CYS A 114 1.72 13.88 16.61
CA CYS A 114 2.13 14.07 18.02
C CYS A 114 1.72 15.46 18.54
N LEU A 115 1.94 16.50 17.74
CA LEU A 115 1.55 17.88 18.07
C LEU A 115 0.03 18.04 18.22
N GLU A 116 -0.76 17.44 17.33
CA GLU A 116 -2.22 17.45 17.39
C GLU A 116 -2.75 16.63 18.58
N TRP A 117 -2.14 15.48 18.87
CA TRP A 117 -2.50 14.66 20.01
C TRP A 117 -2.23 15.37 21.34
N ALA A 118 -1.10 16.07 21.45
CA ALA A 118 -0.80 16.91 22.62
C ALA A 118 -1.83 18.04 22.78
N GLY A 119 -2.28 18.66 21.68
CA GLY A 119 -3.37 19.62 21.69
C GLY A 119 -4.67 19.01 22.24
N TYR A 120 -5.04 17.83 21.75
CA TYR A 120 -6.21 17.09 22.26
C TYR A 120 -6.08 16.76 23.75
N VAL A 121 -4.94 16.27 24.21
CA VAL A 121 -4.74 15.93 25.64
C VAL A 121 -4.87 17.16 26.53
N ARG A 122 -4.48 18.32 26.05
CA ARG A 122 -4.57 19.61 26.78
C ARG A 122 -5.97 20.19 26.80
N GLU A 123 -6.69 20.16 25.67
CA GLU A 123 -7.93 20.91 25.44
C GLU A 123 -9.18 20.00 25.36
N GLY A 124 -8.98 18.67 25.29
CA GLY A 124 -10.07 17.71 25.18
C GLY A 124 -10.82 17.75 23.85
N LEU A 125 -12.12 17.55 23.90
CA LEU A 125 -12.96 17.48 22.70
C LEU A 125 -13.14 18.83 21.99
N ASP A 126 -12.87 19.93 22.67
CA ASP A 126 -12.95 21.28 22.11
C ASP A 126 -11.71 21.64 21.28
N PHE A 127 -10.65 20.82 21.32
CA PHE A 127 -9.45 21.02 20.51
C PHE A 127 -9.80 21.08 19.02
N VAL A 128 -9.34 22.14 18.35
CA VAL A 128 -9.56 22.37 16.94
C VAL A 128 -8.42 21.73 16.14
N SER A 129 -8.67 20.59 15.56
CA SER A 129 -7.70 19.89 14.73
C SER A 129 -7.68 20.43 13.30
N HIS A 130 -6.48 20.56 12.75
CA HIS A 130 -6.22 20.97 11.38
C HIS A 130 -5.55 19.87 10.55
N ILE A 131 -5.21 18.72 11.14
CA ILE A 131 -4.46 17.66 10.48
C ILE A 131 -5.31 16.92 9.46
N PRO A 132 -4.81 16.65 8.23
CA PRO A 132 -5.45 15.74 7.29
C PRO A 132 -5.33 14.29 7.77
N VAL A 133 -6.44 13.64 8.04
CA VAL A 133 -6.48 12.18 8.29
C VAL A 133 -6.52 11.46 6.95
N ALA A 134 -5.44 10.72 6.63
CA ALA A 134 -5.34 10.00 5.38
C ALA A 134 -6.22 8.74 5.37
N MET A 135 -6.96 8.54 4.28
CA MET A 135 -7.76 7.35 4.03
C MET A 135 -7.48 6.85 2.62
N ASP A 136 -7.30 5.55 2.47
CA ASP A 136 -7.03 4.93 1.18
C ASP A 136 -7.80 3.62 1.03
N GLY A 137 -8.08 3.24 -0.22
CA GLY A 137 -8.74 1.98 -0.57
C GLY A 137 -7.72 0.85 -0.77
N THR A 138 -8.05 -0.34 -0.29
CA THR A 138 -7.24 -1.54 -0.50
C THR A 138 -7.51 -2.11 -1.89
N CYS A 139 -6.65 -1.82 -2.88
CA CYS A 139 -6.74 -2.37 -4.23
C CYS A 139 -8.11 -2.13 -4.90
N ASN A 140 -8.44 -0.86 -5.15
CA ASN A 140 -9.76 -0.41 -5.66
C ASN A 140 -10.24 -1.18 -6.90
N GLY A 141 -9.34 -1.55 -7.83
CA GLY A 141 -9.72 -2.34 -9.01
C GLY A 141 -10.34 -3.68 -8.63
N LEU A 142 -9.72 -4.43 -7.70
CA LEU A 142 -10.28 -5.68 -7.20
C LEU A 142 -11.54 -5.47 -6.36
N GLN A 143 -11.65 -4.36 -5.60
CA GLN A 143 -12.88 -4.00 -4.90
C GLN A 143 -14.04 -3.84 -5.88
N ILE A 144 -13.84 -3.08 -6.96
CA ILE A 144 -14.86 -2.85 -7.98
C ILE A 144 -15.23 -4.16 -8.68
N PHE A 145 -14.25 -4.96 -9.10
CA PHE A 145 -14.53 -6.26 -9.74
C PHE A 145 -15.27 -7.22 -8.81
N SER A 146 -14.83 -7.32 -7.54
CA SER A 146 -15.50 -8.18 -6.55
C SER A 146 -16.95 -7.75 -6.31
N LEU A 147 -17.21 -6.43 -6.30
CA LEU A 147 -18.56 -5.89 -6.16
C LEU A 147 -19.44 -6.25 -7.36
N ILE A 148 -18.95 -6.02 -8.59
CA ILE A 148 -19.69 -6.29 -9.83
C ILE A 148 -20.00 -7.79 -9.96
N LEU A 149 -19.00 -8.64 -9.67
CA LEU A 149 -19.12 -10.09 -9.77
C LEU A 149 -19.80 -10.72 -8.55
N ARG A 150 -20.08 -9.94 -7.50
CA ARG A 150 -20.57 -10.41 -6.20
C ARG A 150 -19.66 -11.49 -5.59
N ASP A 151 -18.36 -11.38 -5.85
CA ASP A 151 -17.36 -12.30 -5.34
C ASP A 151 -17.03 -11.99 -3.86
N LYS A 152 -17.54 -12.83 -2.96
CA LYS A 152 -17.31 -12.68 -1.52
C LYS A 152 -15.86 -12.98 -1.14
N VAL A 153 -15.18 -13.88 -1.84
CA VAL A 153 -13.80 -14.27 -1.53
C VAL A 153 -12.84 -13.12 -1.87
N GLY A 154 -12.94 -12.60 -3.10
CA GLY A 154 -12.18 -11.43 -3.51
C GLY A 154 -12.52 -10.20 -2.67
N GLY A 155 -13.81 -9.95 -2.43
CA GLY A 155 -14.29 -8.84 -1.61
C GLY A 155 -13.75 -8.86 -0.16
N SER A 156 -13.68 -10.03 0.44
CA SER A 156 -13.06 -10.19 1.77
C SER A 156 -11.57 -9.88 1.74
N ALA A 157 -10.85 -10.39 0.73
CA ALA A 157 -9.40 -10.20 0.60
C ALA A 157 -8.98 -8.73 0.37
N VAL A 158 -9.90 -7.88 -0.09
CA VAL A 158 -9.68 -6.45 -0.37
C VAL A 158 -10.45 -5.51 0.56
N ASN A 159 -10.88 -5.99 1.72
CA ASN A 159 -11.58 -5.21 2.76
C ASN A 159 -12.91 -4.58 2.29
N LEU A 160 -13.58 -5.18 1.33
CA LEU A 160 -14.94 -4.80 0.92
C LEU A 160 -16.01 -5.37 1.88
N LEU A 161 -15.71 -6.49 2.53
CA LEU A 161 -16.55 -7.09 3.56
C LEU A 161 -15.97 -6.82 4.96
N PRO A 162 -16.84 -6.64 5.99
CA PRO A 162 -16.38 -6.45 7.36
C PRO A 162 -15.53 -7.63 7.85
N ALA A 163 -14.45 -7.33 8.55
CA ALA A 163 -13.56 -8.31 9.17
C ALA A 163 -13.00 -7.75 10.47
N ALA A 164 -12.60 -8.64 11.41
CA ALA A 164 -12.03 -8.24 12.70
C ALA A 164 -10.72 -7.43 12.54
N LYS A 165 -9.94 -7.73 11.50
CA LYS A 165 -8.72 -6.98 11.13
C LYS A 165 -8.64 -6.82 9.61
N PRO A 166 -7.96 -5.76 9.13
CA PRO A 166 -7.76 -5.57 7.71
C PRO A 166 -7.07 -6.77 7.07
N GLN A 167 -7.55 -7.16 5.88
CA GLN A 167 -6.92 -8.18 5.04
C GLN A 167 -5.88 -7.52 4.14
N ASP A 168 -4.83 -8.26 3.84
CA ASP A 168 -3.77 -7.82 2.93
C ASP A 168 -3.72 -8.74 1.71
N ILE A 169 -4.39 -8.35 0.64
CA ILE A 169 -4.42 -9.12 -0.61
C ILE A 169 -3.02 -9.39 -1.15
N TYR A 170 -2.07 -8.46 -0.96
CA TYR A 170 -0.71 -8.63 -1.44
C TYR A 170 0.03 -9.70 -0.66
N GLN A 171 -0.20 -9.80 0.65
CA GLN A 171 0.34 -10.88 1.47
C GLN A 171 -0.31 -12.22 1.12
N ILE A 172 -1.64 -12.25 0.94
CA ILE A 172 -2.37 -13.47 0.54
C ILE A 172 -1.83 -14.02 -0.79
N VAL A 173 -1.56 -13.14 -1.76
CA VAL A 173 -0.98 -13.54 -3.05
C VAL A 173 0.47 -14.00 -2.87
N ALA A 174 1.27 -13.28 -2.08
CA ALA A 174 2.65 -13.66 -1.79
C ALA A 174 2.73 -15.06 -1.18
N ASP A 175 1.90 -15.35 -0.19
CA ASP A 175 1.88 -16.65 0.49
C ASP A 175 1.52 -17.78 -0.47
N LYS A 176 0.52 -17.56 -1.34
CA LYS A 176 0.16 -18.55 -2.38
C LYS A 176 1.29 -18.78 -3.39
N VAL A 177 1.95 -17.70 -3.83
CA VAL A 177 3.08 -17.80 -4.76
C VAL A 177 4.25 -18.52 -4.11
N ILE A 178 4.61 -18.15 -2.88
CA ILE A 178 5.68 -18.80 -2.12
C ILE A 178 5.37 -20.29 -1.91
N GLY A 179 4.12 -20.62 -1.55
CA GLY A 179 3.68 -22.00 -1.41
C GLY A 179 3.87 -22.80 -2.71
N LYS A 180 3.44 -22.23 -3.85
CA LYS A 180 3.63 -22.86 -5.16
C LYS A 180 5.11 -23.00 -5.54
N LEU A 181 5.92 -21.96 -5.31
CA LEU A 181 7.37 -22.03 -5.58
C LEU A 181 8.07 -23.10 -4.74
N LYS A 182 7.70 -23.25 -3.46
CA LYS A 182 8.22 -24.32 -2.61
C LYS A 182 7.88 -25.70 -3.16
N THR A 183 6.64 -25.89 -3.63
CA THR A 183 6.22 -27.15 -4.27
C THR A 183 7.00 -27.40 -5.56
N ASP A 184 7.11 -26.39 -6.43
CA ASP A 184 7.80 -26.52 -7.72
C ASP A 184 9.32 -26.74 -7.55
N ALA A 185 9.95 -26.13 -6.53
CA ALA A 185 11.36 -26.31 -6.21
C ALA A 185 11.68 -27.70 -5.66
N ALA A 186 10.72 -28.33 -4.98
CA ALA A 186 10.86 -29.67 -4.40
C ALA A 186 10.45 -30.80 -5.36
N ASP A 187 9.95 -30.50 -6.56
CA ASP A 187 9.43 -31.46 -7.52
C ASP A 187 10.56 -31.99 -8.45
N PRO A 188 10.99 -33.22 -8.32
CA PRO A 188 12.06 -33.79 -9.14
C PRO A 188 11.74 -33.83 -10.63
N ASP A 189 10.47 -33.98 -10.99
CA ASP A 189 10.04 -34.02 -12.39
C ASP A 189 10.16 -32.66 -13.09
N LYS A 190 10.27 -31.58 -12.30
CA LYS A 190 10.47 -30.21 -12.79
C LYS A 190 11.92 -29.76 -12.81
N ASP A 191 12.87 -30.63 -12.50
CA ASP A 191 14.32 -30.29 -12.46
C ASP A 191 15.04 -30.47 -13.80
N SER A 192 14.35 -30.82 -14.88
CA SER A 192 14.94 -30.94 -16.21
C SER A 192 15.30 -29.56 -16.80
N ILE A 193 16.51 -29.44 -17.37
CA ILE A 193 16.93 -28.25 -18.11
C ILE A 193 16.23 -28.27 -19.48
N VAL A 194 15.42 -27.25 -19.74
CA VAL A 194 14.80 -27.09 -21.06
C VAL A 194 15.75 -26.31 -21.96
N THR A 195 16.28 -26.96 -22.99
CA THR A 195 17.03 -26.31 -24.07
C THR A 195 16.08 -25.88 -25.18
N THR A 196 16.15 -24.60 -25.57
CA THR A 196 15.37 -24.12 -26.72
C THR A 196 16.07 -24.43 -28.04
N LYS A 197 15.31 -24.42 -29.16
CA LYS A 197 15.81 -24.59 -30.55
C LYS A 197 16.96 -23.64 -30.95
N LYS A 198 17.28 -22.61 -30.14
CA LYS A 198 18.37 -21.65 -30.36
C LYS A 198 19.58 -21.88 -29.43
N GLY A 199 19.68 -23.01 -28.76
CA GLY A 199 20.83 -23.36 -27.92
C GLY A 199 21.00 -22.55 -26.65
N LYS A 200 19.99 -21.74 -26.25
CA LYS A 200 20.00 -21.06 -24.95
C LYS A 200 19.45 -22.01 -23.89
N ALA A 201 20.25 -22.27 -22.88
CA ALA A 201 19.82 -23.01 -21.71
C ALA A 201 18.88 -22.12 -20.86
N PHE A 202 17.69 -22.62 -20.57
CA PHE A 202 16.78 -22.02 -19.58
C PHE A 202 16.86 -22.85 -18.30
N TYR A 203 16.71 -22.16 -17.18
CA TYR A 203 16.55 -22.87 -15.92
C TYR A 203 15.24 -23.67 -15.92
N SER A 204 15.30 -24.88 -15.38
CA SER A 204 14.09 -25.65 -15.13
C SER A 204 13.10 -24.90 -14.22
N PRO A 205 11.82 -25.23 -14.23
CA PRO A 205 10.85 -24.64 -13.30
C PRO A 205 11.27 -24.78 -11.84
N ALA A 206 11.82 -25.93 -11.43
CA ALA A 206 12.31 -26.16 -10.07
C ALA A 206 13.48 -25.24 -9.73
N LYS A 207 14.47 -25.12 -10.61
CA LYS A 207 15.63 -24.24 -10.39
C LYS A 207 15.25 -22.77 -10.40
N SER A 208 14.34 -22.35 -11.27
CA SER A 208 13.79 -21.00 -11.29
C SER A 208 13.04 -20.68 -10.00
N ALA A 209 12.24 -21.61 -9.49
CA ALA A 209 11.51 -21.49 -8.24
C ALA A 209 12.47 -21.37 -7.04
N ALA A 210 13.54 -22.19 -6.99
CA ALA A 210 14.57 -22.12 -5.95
C ALA A 210 15.28 -20.75 -5.95
N ILE A 211 15.67 -20.23 -7.12
CA ILE A 211 16.29 -18.89 -7.25
C ILE A 211 15.34 -17.80 -6.75
N LEU A 212 14.05 -17.85 -7.09
CA LEU A 212 13.07 -16.86 -6.66
C LEU A 212 12.85 -16.90 -5.15
N LEU A 213 12.88 -18.06 -4.53
CA LEU A 213 12.82 -18.22 -3.08
C LEU A 213 14.05 -17.62 -2.40
N ASP A 214 15.25 -17.88 -2.95
CA ASP A 214 16.51 -17.32 -2.44
C ASP A 214 16.59 -15.80 -2.56
N MET A 215 16.00 -15.24 -3.60
CA MET A 215 15.86 -13.78 -3.75
C MET A 215 14.92 -13.12 -2.73
N GLY A 216 14.24 -13.87 -1.89
CA GLY A 216 13.40 -13.38 -0.81
C GLY A 216 12.11 -12.72 -1.28
N ILE A 217 11.22 -13.49 -1.91
CA ILE A 217 9.89 -12.98 -2.27
C ILE A 217 9.09 -12.66 -1.00
N ASN A 218 8.64 -11.43 -0.89
CA ASN A 218 7.83 -10.95 0.22
C ASN A 218 6.69 -10.02 -0.28
N ARG A 219 5.88 -9.49 0.64
CA ARG A 219 4.78 -8.57 0.32
C ARG A 219 5.22 -7.37 -0.54
N LYS A 220 6.36 -6.75 -0.23
CA LYS A 220 6.85 -5.57 -0.97
C LYS A 220 7.26 -5.93 -2.40
N THR A 221 7.96 -7.05 -2.57
CA THR A 221 8.36 -7.55 -3.90
C THR A 221 7.15 -8.04 -4.68
N THR A 222 6.18 -8.69 -4.04
CA THR A 222 4.95 -9.18 -4.67
C THR A 222 4.11 -8.03 -5.22
N LYS A 223 3.96 -6.93 -4.51
CA LYS A 223 3.24 -5.73 -5.00
C LYS A 223 3.85 -5.19 -6.30
N ARG A 224 5.18 -5.28 -6.48
CA ARG A 224 5.88 -4.82 -7.68
C ARG A 224 6.02 -5.89 -8.76
N GLN A 225 6.03 -7.17 -8.38
CA GLN A 225 6.46 -8.31 -9.21
C GLN A 225 5.34 -9.31 -9.54
N VAL A 226 4.13 -9.18 -8.96
CA VAL A 226 2.99 -10.06 -9.32
C VAL A 226 2.72 -10.06 -10.83
N MET A 227 3.03 -8.96 -11.50
CA MET A 227 2.98 -8.89 -12.97
C MET A 227 4.19 -9.52 -13.67
N VAL A 228 5.32 -9.70 -12.98
CA VAL A 228 6.59 -10.17 -13.54
C VAL A 228 6.83 -11.67 -13.27
N LEU A 229 6.28 -12.21 -12.17
CA LEU A 229 6.46 -13.61 -11.80
C LEU A 229 6.08 -14.63 -12.89
N PRO A 230 4.94 -14.47 -13.61
CA PRO A 230 4.64 -15.32 -14.75
C PRO A 230 5.69 -15.20 -15.87
N TYR A 231 6.31 -14.03 -16.05
CA TYR A 231 7.37 -13.80 -17.04
C TYR A 231 8.69 -14.48 -16.65
N VAL A 232 9.01 -14.47 -15.35
CA VAL A 232 10.23 -15.11 -14.83
C VAL A 232 10.12 -16.63 -14.91
N THR A 233 8.98 -17.20 -14.51
CA THR A 233 8.75 -18.65 -14.55
C THR A 233 8.58 -19.21 -15.96
N SER A 234 8.22 -18.39 -16.94
CA SER A 234 8.12 -18.76 -18.36
C SER A 234 9.41 -18.56 -19.15
N GLY A 235 10.50 -18.09 -18.53
CA GLY A 235 11.78 -17.82 -19.21
C GLY A 235 11.80 -16.57 -20.08
N MET A 236 10.80 -15.69 -19.96
CA MET A 236 10.61 -14.49 -20.80
C MET A 236 11.23 -13.20 -20.25
N VAL A 237 12.03 -13.26 -19.21
CA VAL A 237 12.59 -12.07 -18.50
C VAL A 237 13.39 -11.11 -19.40
N ASN A 238 13.80 -11.56 -20.57
CA ASN A 238 14.57 -10.74 -21.52
C ASN A 238 13.90 -10.59 -22.89
N GLU A 239 12.62 -10.92 -23.05
CA GLU A 239 11.95 -10.74 -24.32
C GLU A 239 11.68 -9.24 -24.56
N ARG A 240 12.22 -8.70 -25.66
CA ARG A 240 12.04 -7.31 -26.08
C ARG A 240 11.18 -7.18 -27.34
N ASP A 241 10.69 -8.30 -27.86
CA ASP A 241 9.83 -8.31 -29.02
C ASP A 241 8.39 -7.97 -28.63
N PRO A 242 7.83 -6.81 -29.04
CA PRO A 242 6.49 -6.38 -28.67
C PRO A 242 5.40 -7.35 -29.12
N GLU A 243 5.56 -8.02 -30.26
CA GLU A 243 4.55 -8.97 -30.76
C GLU A 243 4.48 -10.23 -29.89
N LYS A 244 5.63 -10.71 -29.42
CA LYS A 244 5.68 -11.86 -28.51
C LYS A 244 5.12 -11.50 -27.13
N ILE A 245 5.39 -10.29 -26.62
CA ILE A 245 4.85 -9.79 -25.37
C ILE A 245 3.31 -9.69 -25.49
N LEU A 246 2.79 -9.16 -26.60
CA LEU A 246 1.37 -9.05 -26.86
C LEU A 246 0.68 -10.42 -26.93
N LYS A 247 1.24 -11.34 -27.71
CA LYS A 247 0.74 -12.71 -27.84
C LYS A 247 0.71 -13.42 -26.50
N TRP A 248 1.77 -13.26 -25.72
CA TRP A 248 1.87 -13.85 -24.40
C TRP A 248 0.84 -13.28 -23.42
N GLY A 249 0.56 -11.98 -23.46
CA GLY A 249 -0.51 -11.34 -22.69
C GLY A 249 -1.91 -11.86 -23.07
N GLN A 250 -2.12 -12.17 -24.37
CA GLN A 250 -3.36 -12.79 -24.85
C GLN A 250 -3.50 -14.25 -24.38
N ASP A 251 -2.41 -15.03 -24.43
CA ASP A 251 -2.41 -16.41 -23.95
C ASP A 251 -2.61 -16.49 -22.43
N PHE A 252 -2.01 -15.58 -21.67
CA PHE A 252 -2.23 -15.46 -20.22
C PHE A 252 -3.69 -15.12 -19.89
N ARG A 253 -4.27 -14.16 -20.61
CA ARG A 253 -5.69 -13.80 -20.43
C ARG A 253 -6.60 -14.99 -20.72
N LYS A 254 -6.31 -15.76 -21.77
CA LYS A 254 -7.07 -16.96 -22.13
C LYS A 254 -6.97 -18.02 -21.04
N GLN A 255 -5.79 -18.33 -20.55
CA GLN A 255 -5.59 -19.30 -19.46
C GLN A 255 -6.27 -18.85 -18.17
N TYR A 256 -6.24 -17.55 -17.85
CA TYR A 256 -6.90 -17.02 -16.67
C TYR A 256 -8.43 -17.12 -16.75
N THR A 257 -9.00 -16.83 -17.93
CA THR A 257 -10.45 -16.96 -18.16
C THR A 257 -10.91 -18.42 -18.15
N GLU A 258 -10.13 -19.32 -18.69
CA GLU A 258 -10.40 -20.77 -18.64
C GLU A 258 -10.33 -21.32 -17.22
N GLN A 259 -9.31 -20.95 -16.43
CA GLN A 259 -9.18 -21.35 -15.02
C GLN A 259 -10.23 -20.76 -14.10
N ALA A 260 -10.71 -19.54 -14.40
CA ALA A 260 -11.76 -18.87 -13.64
C ALA A 260 -13.17 -19.35 -14.01
N GLY A 261 -13.31 -20.25 -15.00
CA GLY A 261 -14.62 -20.74 -15.48
C GLY A 261 -15.47 -19.68 -16.16
N ILE A 262 -14.87 -18.54 -16.54
CA ILE A 262 -15.54 -17.47 -17.26
C ILE A 262 -15.61 -17.89 -18.73
N LYS A 263 -16.78 -18.33 -19.20
CA LYS A 263 -17.00 -18.52 -20.62
C LYS A 263 -16.91 -17.16 -21.30
N GLY A 264 -15.80 -16.93 -22.02
CA GLY A 264 -15.63 -15.75 -22.83
C GLY A 264 -16.64 -15.78 -23.97
N GLU A 265 -17.66 -14.93 -23.90
CA GLU A 265 -18.38 -14.55 -25.11
C GLU A 265 -17.43 -13.64 -25.93
N GLY A 266 -16.98 -14.19 -27.04
CA GLY A 266 -16.18 -13.45 -27.99
C GLY A 266 -16.99 -12.32 -28.64
N LYS A 267 -16.42 -11.13 -28.61
CA LYS A 267 -16.36 -10.20 -29.74
C LYS A 267 -15.23 -9.23 -29.52
#